data_a56040d2af76e910a1177bdc9ac3c6b4
#
_entry.id   a56040d2af76e910a1177bdc9ac3c6b4
#
_cell.length_a   1.000
_cell.length_b   1.000
_cell.length_c   1.000
_cell.angle_alpha   90.00
_cell.angle_beta   90.00
_cell.angle_gamma   90.00
#
_symmetry.space_group_name_H-M   'P 1'
#
loop_
_entity.id
_entity.type
_entity.pdbx_description
1 polymer ?
#
loop_
_entity_poly.entity_id
_entity_poly.type
_entity_poly.pdbx_seq_one_letter_code
_entity_poly.pdbx_strand_id
1 'polypeptide(L)'
;GVSMGATTVLMAAGLQLPPNVHGIMADCGFTSANAIWEHIAKDNLHIRFGIRSAIADRMCRRKIQVGSKEHSTVEALKHTHVPVILVHGADDHFVPVEMTYENYTACTAPKDLLIVPGADHGMSYFMEPEKYENAVKAFWAKYDRPRCEA
;
A
#
# COMPACT_ATOMS: atom_id res chain seq x y z
N GLY A 1 2.83 3.40 7.40
CA GLY A 1 2.02 2.21 7.75
C GLY A 1 2.64 0.94 7.24
N VAL A 2 2.31 -0.20 7.86
CA VAL A 2 2.79 -1.54 7.46
C VAL A 2 1.56 -2.41 7.18
N SER A 3 1.60 -3.25 6.13
CA SER A 3 0.57 -4.19 5.72
C SER A 3 -0.80 -3.49 5.56
N MET A 4 -1.82 -3.88 6.34
CA MET A 4 -3.13 -3.22 6.34
C MET A 4 -3.03 -1.71 6.66
N GLY A 5 -2.10 -1.30 7.54
CA GLY A 5 -1.81 0.11 7.82
C GLY A 5 -1.22 0.84 6.61
N ALA A 6 -0.36 0.17 5.82
CA ALA A 6 0.15 0.70 4.56
C ALA A 6 -0.98 0.94 3.56
N THR A 7 -1.85 -0.06 3.37
CA THR A 7 -3.03 0.07 2.51
C THR A 7 -3.94 1.21 2.96
N THR A 8 -4.14 1.38 4.28
CA THR A 8 -4.97 2.45 4.83
C THR A 8 -4.40 3.83 4.50
N VAL A 9 -3.10 4.07 4.69
CA VAL A 9 -2.48 5.37 4.38
C VAL A 9 -2.42 5.63 2.87
N LEU A 10 -2.25 4.60 2.04
CA LEU A 10 -2.33 4.72 0.58
C LEU A 10 -3.74 5.06 0.10
N MET A 11 -4.79 4.51 0.70
CA MET A 11 -6.17 4.90 0.40
C MET A 11 -6.46 6.33 0.84
N ALA A 12 -5.97 6.73 2.02
CA ALA A 12 -6.10 8.11 2.50
C ALA A 12 -5.39 9.13 1.59
N ALA A 13 -4.35 8.71 0.87
CA ALA A 13 -3.63 9.56 -0.08
C ALA A 13 -4.50 10.15 -1.19
N GLY A 14 -5.59 9.49 -1.55
CA GLY A 14 -6.56 9.97 -2.54
C GLY A 14 -7.55 11.01 -2.00
N LEU A 15 -7.49 11.32 -0.71
CA LEU A 15 -8.35 12.31 -0.06
C LEU A 15 -7.66 13.67 0.00
N GLN A 16 -8.44 14.72 0.31
CA GLN A 16 -7.87 16.01 0.69
C GLN A 16 -7.18 15.87 2.06
N LEU A 17 -5.86 15.78 2.04
CA LEU A 17 -5.07 15.68 3.25
C LEU A 17 -4.77 17.05 3.86
N PRO A 18 -4.71 17.16 5.21
CA PRO A 18 -4.30 18.38 5.88
C PRO A 18 -2.89 18.83 5.44
N PRO A 19 -2.59 20.14 5.46
CA PRO A 19 -1.32 20.68 4.96
C PRO A 19 -0.09 20.22 5.75
N ASN A 20 -0.25 19.70 6.96
CA ASN A 20 0.80 19.12 7.77
C ASN A 20 1.13 17.65 7.41
N VAL A 21 0.45 17.06 6.43
CA VAL A 21 0.84 15.76 5.88
C VAL A 21 1.83 16.00 4.73
N HIS A 22 3.10 15.73 4.98
CA HIS A 22 4.19 16.03 4.04
C HIS A 22 4.54 14.85 3.13
N GLY A 23 4.12 13.64 3.47
CA GLY A 23 4.37 12.45 2.68
C GLY A 23 3.77 11.20 3.31
N ILE A 24 3.81 10.11 2.57
CA ILE A 24 3.27 8.80 2.97
C ILE A 24 4.37 7.76 2.85
N MET A 25 4.45 6.91 3.86
CA MET A 25 5.31 5.73 3.85
C MET A 25 4.45 4.48 4.02
N ALA A 26 4.55 3.55 3.06
CA ALA A 26 3.77 2.34 3.00
C ALA A 26 4.67 1.12 2.76
N ASP A 27 4.69 0.19 3.71
CA ASP A 27 5.46 -1.05 3.65
C ASP A 27 4.50 -2.25 3.53
N CYS A 28 4.74 -3.13 2.55
CA CYS A 28 3.97 -4.32 2.21
C CYS A 28 2.44 -4.11 2.13
N GLY A 29 2.01 -2.99 1.52
CA GLY A 29 0.60 -2.69 1.30
C GLY A 29 0.01 -3.43 0.10
N PHE A 30 -1.27 -3.81 0.19
CA PHE A 30 -2.01 -4.45 -0.90
C PHE A 30 -2.94 -3.47 -1.62
N THR A 31 -3.38 -3.84 -2.84
CA THR A 31 -4.13 -2.93 -3.73
C THR A 31 -5.60 -2.77 -3.35
N SER A 32 -6.24 -3.80 -2.80
CA SER A 32 -7.62 -3.73 -2.29
C SER A 32 -7.93 -4.93 -1.40
N ALA A 33 -8.98 -4.82 -0.58
CA ALA A 33 -9.47 -5.93 0.23
C ALA A 33 -9.84 -7.15 -0.63
N ASN A 34 -10.50 -6.93 -1.77
CA ASN A 34 -10.86 -8.03 -2.68
C ASN A 34 -9.62 -8.70 -3.28
N ALA A 35 -8.61 -7.92 -3.70
CA ALA A 35 -7.41 -8.46 -4.32
C ALA A 35 -6.60 -9.35 -3.36
N ILE A 36 -6.40 -8.89 -2.11
CA ILE A 36 -5.67 -9.71 -1.13
C ILE A 36 -6.47 -10.96 -0.72
N TRP A 37 -7.79 -10.89 -0.59
CA TRP A 37 -8.60 -12.07 -0.30
C TRP A 37 -8.60 -13.07 -1.44
N GLU A 38 -8.61 -12.61 -2.69
CA GLU A 38 -8.53 -13.47 -3.88
C GLU A 38 -7.18 -14.19 -3.92
N HIS A 39 -6.08 -13.47 -3.66
CA HIS A 39 -4.74 -14.04 -3.57
C HIS A 39 -4.68 -15.10 -2.47
N ILE A 40 -5.07 -14.79 -1.23
CA ILE A 40 -5.05 -15.73 -0.10
C ILE A 40 -5.93 -16.96 -0.41
N ALA A 41 -7.10 -16.77 -0.98
CA ALA A 41 -7.98 -17.89 -1.32
C ALA A 41 -7.38 -18.82 -2.37
N LYS A 42 -6.74 -18.24 -3.40
CA LYS A 42 -6.15 -19.00 -4.50
C LYS A 42 -4.84 -19.68 -4.09
N ASP A 43 -3.90 -18.92 -3.56
CA ASP A 43 -2.53 -19.37 -3.41
C ASP A 43 -2.27 -20.04 -2.05
N ASN A 44 -2.92 -19.59 -0.97
CA ASN A 44 -2.74 -20.17 0.35
C ASN A 44 -3.77 -21.26 0.69
N LEU A 45 -5.03 -21.09 0.24
CA LEU A 45 -6.12 -22.02 0.56
C LEU A 45 -6.52 -22.92 -0.63
N HIS A 46 -5.97 -22.69 -1.82
CA HIS A 46 -6.29 -23.40 -3.07
C HIS A 46 -7.80 -23.43 -3.38
N ILE A 47 -8.51 -22.33 -3.08
CA ILE A 47 -9.96 -22.22 -3.20
C ILE A 47 -10.31 -21.20 -4.29
N ARG A 48 -11.21 -21.55 -5.20
CA ARG A 48 -11.78 -20.58 -6.15
C ARG A 48 -12.60 -19.52 -5.43
N PHE A 49 -12.20 -18.26 -5.55
CA PHE A 49 -12.83 -17.13 -4.84
C PHE A 49 -14.15 -16.64 -5.48
N GLY A 50 -14.41 -16.90 -6.74
CA GLY A 50 -15.55 -16.45 -7.56
C GLY A 50 -16.86 -16.11 -6.80
N ILE A 51 -17.72 -17.12 -6.55
CA ILE A 51 -19.01 -16.91 -5.84
C ILE A 51 -18.80 -16.37 -4.40
N ARG A 52 -17.72 -16.75 -3.73
CA ARG A 52 -17.37 -16.30 -2.39
C ARG A 52 -17.04 -14.81 -2.33
N SER A 53 -16.48 -14.26 -3.41
CA SER A 53 -16.24 -12.82 -3.55
C SER A 53 -17.55 -12.01 -3.44
N ALA A 54 -18.62 -12.48 -4.08
CA ALA A 54 -19.93 -11.84 -3.98
C ALA A 54 -20.53 -11.90 -2.56
N ILE A 55 -20.33 -13.02 -1.87
CA ILE A 55 -20.76 -13.17 -0.47
C ILE A 55 -19.95 -12.24 0.43
N ALA A 56 -18.62 -12.21 0.29
CA ALA A 56 -17.75 -11.32 1.05
C ALA A 56 -18.10 -9.85 0.82
N ASP A 57 -18.32 -9.43 -0.43
CA ASP A 57 -18.75 -8.08 -0.77
C ASP A 57 -20.08 -7.71 -0.10
N ARG A 58 -21.08 -8.63 -0.16
CA ARG A 58 -22.38 -8.42 0.50
C ARG A 58 -22.22 -8.30 2.02
N MET A 59 -21.33 -9.09 2.64
CA MET A 59 -21.07 -9.01 4.08
C MET A 59 -20.43 -7.67 4.46
N CYS A 60 -19.46 -7.19 3.66
CA CYS A 60 -18.84 -5.88 3.84
C CYS A 60 -19.90 -4.77 3.76
N ARG A 61 -20.71 -4.74 2.70
CA ARG A 61 -21.79 -3.75 2.56
C ARG A 61 -22.74 -3.74 3.75
N ARG A 62 -23.06 -4.92 4.32
CA ARG A 62 -23.92 -5.00 5.50
C ARG A 62 -23.26 -4.52 6.79
N LYS A 63 -21.95 -4.74 6.96
CA LYS A 63 -21.23 -4.46 8.20
C LYS A 63 -20.63 -3.06 8.25
N ILE A 64 -20.04 -2.61 7.15
CA ILE A 64 -19.31 -1.35 7.06
C ILE A 64 -19.84 -0.41 5.97
N GLN A 65 -20.96 -0.79 5.32
CA GLN A 65 -21.64 -0.02 4.27
C GLN A 65 -20.79 0.25 3.01
N VAL A 66 -19.66 -0.45 2.87
CA VAL A 66 -18.72 -0.33 1.74
C VAL A 66 -18.44 -1.72 1.19
N GLY A 67 -18.45 -1.87 -0.12
CA GLY A 67 -18.09 -3.13 -0.79
C GLY A 67 -16.57 -3.33 -0.87
N SER A 68 -16.17 -4.60 -0.88
CA SER A 68 -14.74 -4.97 -0.93
C SER A 68 -14.02 -4.54 -2.21
N LYS A 69 -14.78 -4.18 -3.25
CA LYS A 69 -14.29 -3.75 -4.57
C LYS A 69 -14.40 -2.23 -4.81
N GLU A 70 -15.06 -1.50 -3.91
CA GLU A 70 -15.36 -0.08 -4.12
C GLU A 70 -14.14 0.82 -4.00
N HIS A 71 -13.16 0.42 -3.20
CA HIS A 71 -11.96 1.21 -2.96
C HIS A 71 -10.70 0.41 -3.25
N SER A 72 -9.75 1.06 -3.89
CA SER A 72 -8.41 0.51 -4.12
C SER A 72 -7.36 1.60 -3.93
N THR A 73 -6.18 1.18 -3.49
CA THR A 73 -5.02 2.07 -3.39
C THR A 73 -4.56 2.55 -4.76
N VAL A 74 -4.72 1.70 -5.79
CA VAL A 74 -4.43 2.03 -7.19
C VAL A 74 -5.24 3.24 -7.65
N GLU A 75 -6.55 3.28 -7.33
CA GLU A 75 -7.38 4.42 -7.69
C GLU A 75 -7.06 5.65 -6.85
N ALA A 76 -6.87 5.48 -5.54
CA ALA A 76 -6.50 6.57 -4.64
C ALA A 76 -5.19 7.26 -5.06
N LEU A 77 -4.18 6.47 -5.46
CA LEU A 77 -2.87 6.96 -5.83
C LEU A 77 -2.84 7.76 -7.15
N LYS A 78 -3.84 7.61 -8.02
CA LYS A 78 -4.00 8.46 -9.21
C LYS A 78 -4.36 9.91 -8.86
N HIS A 79 -4.88 10.13 -7.66
CA HIS A 79 -5.34 11.44 -7.19
C HIS A 79 -4.49 12.01 -6.06
N THR A 80 -3.42 11.32 -5.66
CA THR A 80 -2.57 11.82 -4.56
C THR A 80 -1.72 13.00 -5.00
N HIS A 81 -1.52 13.94 -4.06
CA HIS A 81 -0.69 15.14 -4.24
C HIS A 81 0.50 15.18 -3.28
N VAL A 82 0.61 14.21 -2.38
CA VAL A 82 1.73 14.11 -1.42
C VAL A 82 2.71 13.06 -1.89
N PRO A 83 4.01 13.23 -1.65
CA PRO A 83 5.02 12.25 -1.98
C PRO A 83 4.76 10.91 -1.28
N VAL A 84 5.12 9.81 -1.94
CA VAL A 84 4.91 8.44 -1.42
C VAL A 84 6.20 7.64 -1.53
N ILE A 85 6.63 7.02 -0.43
CA ILE A 85 7.61 5.94 -0.48
C ILE A 85 6.91 4.60 -0.26
N LEU A 86 7.13 3.69 -1.21
CA LEU A 86 6.64 2.32 -1.16
C LEU A 86 7.81 1.39 -0.82
N VAL A 87 7.61 0.54 0.17
CA VAL A 87 8.59 -0.48 0.58
C VAL A 87 7.94 -1.85 0.50
N HIS A 88 8.70 -2.89 0.13
CA HIS A 88 8.21 -4.27 0.12
C HIS A 88 9.35 -5.27 0.18
N GLY A 89 9.12 -6.40 0.84
CA GLY A 89 9.98 -7.57 0.75
C GLY A 89 9.80 -8.29 -0.59
N ALA A 90 10.88 -8.64 -1.26
CA ALA A 90 10.79 -9.31 -2.56
C ALA A 90 10.19 -10.72 -2.46
N ASP A 91 10.34 -11.37 -1.32
CA ASP A 91 9.91 -12.74 -1.07
C ASP A 91 8.70 -12.79 -0.12
N ASP A 92 7.87 -11.74 -0.15
CA ASP A 92 6.63 -11.69 0.63
C ASP A 92 5.62 -12.73 0.11
N HIS A 93 5.38 -13.77 0.94
CA HIS A 93 4.47 -14.87 0.62
C HIS A 93 3.02 -14.59 1.01
N PHE A 94 2.75 -13.48 1.68
CA PHE A 94 1.40 -13.11 2.13
C PHE A 94 0.77 -12.01 1.27
N VAL A 95 1.52 -10.94 0.99
CA VAL A 95 1.12 -9.89 0.05
C VAL A 95 2.09 -9.89 -1.11
N PRO A 96 1.66 -10.24 -2.34
CA PRO A 96 2.55 -10.27 -3.50
C PRO A 96 3.21 -8.91 -3.76
N VAL A 97 4.51 -8.91 -4.01
CA VAL A 97 5.28 -7.69 -4.32
C VAL A 97 4.74 -6.95 -5.56
N GLU A 98 4.08 -7.67 -6.45
CA GLU A 98 3.39 -7.14 -7.63
C GLU A 98 2.36 -6.08 -7.28
N MET A 99 1.66 -6.22 -6.14
CA MET A 99 0.71 -5.21 -5.67
C MET A 99 1.39 -3.87 -5.35
N THR A 100 2.63 -3.91 -4.88
CA THR A 100 3.43 -2.69 -4.69
C THR A 100 3.86 -2.08 -6.03
N TYR A 101 4.20 -2.88 -7.03
CA TYR A 101 4.49 -2.37 -8.37
C TYR A 101 3.25 -1.75 -9.05
N GLU A 102 2.07 -2.33 -8.84
CA GLU A 102 0.80 -1.73 -9.29
C GLU A 102 0.57 -0.37 -8.62
N ASN A 103 0.73 -0.29 -7.30
CA ASN A 103 0.62 0.95 -6.53
C ASN A 103 1.64 1.99 -7.00
N TYR A 104 2.90 1.58 -7.20
CA TYR A 104 3.95 2.46 -7.69
C TYR A 104 3.61 3.00 -9.08
N THR A 105 3.16 2.16 -9.98
CA THR A 105 2.79 2.54 -11.34
C THR A 105 1.61 3.53 -11.36
N ALA A 106 0.62 3.31 -10.51
CA ALA A 106 -0.58 4.13 -10.43
C ALA A 106 -0.36 5.50 -9.77
N CYS A 107 0.64 5.61 -8.90
CA CYS A 107 0.93 6.84 -8.17
C CYS A 107 1.39 7.95 -9.13
N THR A 108 0.67 9.08 -9.15
CA THR A 108 0.99 10.25 -9.98
C THR A 108 1.86 11.29 -9.27
N ALA A 109 1.91 11.26 -7.94
CA ALA A 109 2.77 12.14 -7.14
C ALA A 109 4.25 11.71 -7.22
N PRO A 110 5.19 12.56 -6.74
CA PRO A 110 6.56 12.16 -6.52
C PRO A 110 6.64 10.89 -5.67
N LYS A 111 7.44 9.93 -6.09
CA LYS A 111 7.46 8.61 -5.45
C LYS A 111 8.85 8.00 -5.44
N ASP A 112 9.11 7.24 -4.40
CA ASP A 112 10.32 6.42 -4.27
C ASP A 112 9.90 4.95 -3.99
N LEU A 113 10.77 4.00 -4.31
CA LEU A 113 10.52 2.57 -4.16
C LEU A 113 11.73 1.89 -3.54
N LEU A 114 11.49 1.06 -2.53
CA LEU A 114 12.48 0.17 -1.94
C LEU A 114 11.98 -1.26 -1.95
N ILE A 115 12.60 -2.11 -2.74
CA ILE A 115 12.37 -3.57 -2.68
C ILE A 115 13.55 -4.21 -1.96
N VAL A 116 13.24 -5.04 -0.96
CA VAL A 116 14.23 -5.70 -0.12
C VAL A 116 14.30 -7.19 -0.47
N PRO A 117 15.38 -7.64 -1.15
CA PRO A 117 15.55 -9.06 -1.48
C PRO A 117 15.60 -9.93 -0.21
N GLY A 118 15.00 -11.12 -0.27
CA GLY A 118 14.99 -12.08 0.83
C GLY A 118 14.04 -11.74 1.98
N ALA A 119 13.38 -10.57 1.97
CA ALA A 119 12.46 -10.20 3.01
C ALA A 119 11.05 -10.74 2.74
N ASP A 120 10.47 -11.40 3.74
CA ASP A 120 9.08 -11.83 3.77
C ASP A 120 8.17 -10.70 4.31
N HIS A 121 6.89 -10.97 4.51
CA HIS A 121 5.86 -10.02 4.91
C HIS A 121 6.22 -9.22 6.16
N GLY A 122 6.33 -7.90 6.01
CA GLY A 122 6.67 -6.98 7.10
C GLY A 122 8.11 -7.09 7.63
N MET A 123 8.98 -7.84 6.93
CA MET A 123 10.35 -8.09 7.37
C MET A 123 11.39 -7.18 6.73
N SER A 124 10.99 -6.26 5.86
CA SER A 124 11.90 -5.38 5.12
C SER A 124 12.92 -4.66 5.99
N TYR A 125 12.47 -4.10 7.11
CA TYR A 125 13.35 -3.42 8.07
C TYR A 125 14.33 -4.38 8.75
N PHE A 126 13.87 -5.56 9.16
CA PHE A 126 14.71 -6.52 9.88
C PHE A 126 15.79 -7.14 9.00
N MET A 127 15.53 -7.32 7.72
CA MET A 127 16.49 -7.90 6.77
C MET A 127 17.57 -6.90 6.37
N GLU A 128 17.21 -5.63 6.12
CA GLU A 128 18.13 -4.60 5.62
C GLU A 128 17.93 -3.26 6.35
N PRO A 129 18.19 -3.19 7.68
CA PRO A 129 17.86 -2.02 8.49
C PRO A 129 18.55 -0.74 8.00
N GLU A 130 19.83 -0.81 7.66
CA GLU A 130 20.57 0.37 7.17
C GLU A 130 20.03 0.87 5.83
N LYS A 131 19.73 -0.03 4.91
CA LYS A 131 19.19 0.31 3.59
C LYS A 131 17.79 0.92 3.73
N TYR A 132 16.97 0.35 4.60
CA TYR A 132 15.64 0.85 4.91
C TYR A 132 15.70 2.26 5.51
N GLU A 133 16.51 2.46 6.55
CA GLU A 133 16.66 3.79 7.19
C GLU A 133 17.21 4.83 6.21
N ASN A 134 18.20 4.46 5.39
CA ASN A 134 18.77 5.36 4.40
C ASN A 134 17.74 5.77 3.35
N ALA A 135 16.91 4.84 2.87
CA ALA A 135 15.84 5.13 1.92
C ALA A 135 14.80 6.10 2.54
N VAL A 136 14.39 5.85 3.78
CA VAL A 136 13.45 6.72 4.52
C VAL A 136 14.05 8.10 4.77
N LYS A 137 15.29 8.19 5.22
CA LYS A 137 16.00 9.46 5.43
C LYS A 137 16.14 10.25 4.12
N ALA A 138 16.49 9.58 3.03
CA ALA A 138 16.61 10.20 1.72
C ALA A 138 15.26 10.73 1.21
N PHE A 139 14.19 9.96 1.40
CA PHE A 139 12.82 10.36 1.06
C PHE A 139 12.41 11.63 1.81
N TRP A 140 12.56 11.67 3.13
CA TRP A 140 12.20 12.85 3.92
C TRP A 140 13.11 14.04 3.62
N ALA A 141 14.41 13.85 3.46
CA ALA A 141 15.33 14.93 3.06
C ALA A 141 14.95 15.57 1.72
N LYS A 142 14.37 14.78 0.81
CA LYS A 142 13.93 15.23 -0.53
C LYS A 142 12.60 15.97 -0.50
N TYR A 143 11.64 15.54 0.34
CA TYR A 143 10.25 15.96 0.26
C TYR A 143 9.74 16.70 1.50
N ASP A 144 10.34 16.52 2.67
CA ASP A 144 9.96 17.22 3.90
C ASP A 144 10.56 18.64 3.89
N ARG A 145 10.09 19.45 2.97
CA ARG A 145 10.43 20.87 2.92
C ARG A 145 9.27 21.66 3.50
N PRO A 146 9.53 22.65 4.39
CA PRO A 146 8.49 23.57 4.80
C PRO A 146 7.89 24.20 3.53
N ARG A 147 6.60 24.04 3.35
CA ARG A 147 5.90 24.77 2.28
C ARG A 147 6.05 26.24 2.61
N CYS A 148 6.80 26.98 1.82
CA CYS A 148 6.78 28.43 1.90
C CYS A 148 5.32 28.85 1.78
N GLU A 149 4.80 29.46 2.85
CA GLU A 149 3.49 30.11 2.79
C GLU A 149 3.56 31.15 1.66
N ALA A 150 2.72 30.95 0.64
CA ALA A 150 2.57 31.87 -0.46
C ALA A 150 1.49 32.91 -0.11
#